data_d82f7a20e386133d0daba0076faf5fde
#
_entry.id   d82f7a20e386133d0daba0076faf5fde
#
_cell.length_a   1.000
_cell.length_b   1.000
_cell.length_c   1.000
_cell.angle_alpha   90.00
_cell.angle_beta   90.00
_cell.angle_gamma   90.00
#
_symmetry.space_group_name_H-M   'P 1'
#
loop_
_entity.id
_entity.type
_entity.pdbx_description
1 polymer ?
#
loop_
_entity_poly.entity_id
_entity_poly.type
_entity_poly.pdbx_seq_one_letter_code
_entity_poly.pdbx_strand_id
1 'polypeptide(L)'
;VLEVISGYSGGITENPTYEEVTYGTTGHFETIEIIYDKNKTNYKNLLDFFWKNIDPFDAKGQFCDKGYSYRSVSFYENEKQKDLIEKSIQKLEKKFNKKIVTYVKKFDKFYRAEDKHQNYYEEKFLNYMRYKEACGREETLNKIWN
;
A
#
# COMPACT_ATOMS: atom_id res chain seq x y z
N VAL A 1 2.49 -15.97 -4.31
CA VAL A 1 1.27 -15.28 -3.86
C VAL A 1 0.06 -16.11 -4.27
N LEU A 2 -0.76 -16.47 -3.30
CA LEU A 2 -1.97 -17.26 -3.53
C LEU A 2 -3.18 -16.38 -3.81
N GLU A 3 -3.32 -15.26 -3.07
CA GLU A 3 -4.46 -14.37 -3.20
C GLU A 3 -4.07 -12.95 -2.77
N VAL A 4 -4.67 -11.95 -3.41
CA VAL A 4 -4.55 -10.54 -3.03
C VAL A 4 -5.96 -9.99 -2.84
N ILE A 5 -6.23 -9.46 -1.67
CA ILE A 5 -7.55 -8.94 -1.29
C ILE A 5 -7.43 -7.45 -1.00
N SER A 6 -8.22 -6.63 -1.70
CA SER A 6 -8.30 -5.20 -1.44
C SER A 6 -9.20 -4.93 -0.24
N GLY A 7 -8.83 -3.94 0.58
CA GLY A 7 -9.61 -3.61 1.75
C GLY A 7 -9.12 -2.38 2.49
N TYR A 8 -9.51 -2.29 3.74
CA TYR A 8 -9.24 -1.13 4.59
C TYR A 8 -8.70 -1.58 5.94
N SER A 9 -7.69 -0.87 6.43
CA SER A 9 -7.06 -1.21 7.71
C SER A 9 -6.37 0.01 8.33
N GLY A 10 -6.14 -0.06 9.63
CA GLY A 10 -5.38 0.94 10.36
C GLY A 10 -6.21 2.02 11.02
N GLY A 11 -7.52 2.06 10.80
CA GLY A 11 -8.44 3.03 11.38
C GLY A 11 -9.28 2.48 12.51
N ILE A 12 -10.31 3.22 12.89
CA ILE A 12 -11.16 2.90 14.05
C ILE A 12 -12.61 2.53 13.69
N THR A 13 -13.12 2.95 12.54
CA THR A 13 -14.48 2.66 12.12
C THR A 13 -14.64 1.17 11.81
N GLU A 14 -15.64 0.52 12.41
CA GLU A 14 -15.95 -0.87 12.11
C GLU A 14 -16.76 -0.98 10.82
N ASN A 15 -16.48 -2.00 10.02
CA ASN A 15 -17.15 -2.27 8.74
C ASN A 15 -17.31 -1.02 7.87
N PRO A 16 -16.20 -0.32 7.57
CA PRO A 16 -16.27 0.93 6.81
C PRO A 16 -16.68 0.68 5.36
N THR A 17 -17.38 1.66 4.76
CA THR A 17 -17.65 1.66 3.32
C THR A 17 -16.54 2.39 2.58
N TYR A 18 -16.45 2.17 1.26
CA TYR A 18 -15.51 2.90 0.39
C TYR A 18 -15.68 4.41 0.53
N GLU A 19 -16.92 4.88 0.53
CA GLU A 19 -17.24 6.30 0.63
C GLU A 19 -16.76 6.88 1.97
N GLU A 20 -16.96 6.17 3.07
CA GLU A 20 -16.50 6.60 4.39
C GLU A 20 -14.97 6.68 4.45
N VAL A 21 -14.28 5.67 3.90
CA VAL A 21 -12.82 5.63 3.90
C VAL A 21 -12.24 6.76 3.04
N THR A 22 -12.77 6.96 1.84
CA THR A 22 -12.28 7.99 0.92
C THR A 22 -12.58 9.40 1.41
N TYR A 23 -13.64 9.58 2.18
CA TYR A 23 -13.94 10.86 2.83
C TYR A 23 -12.86 11.23 3.86
N GLY A 24 -12.18 10.24 4.45
CA GLY A 24 -11.02 10.48 5.30
C GLY A 24 -11.30 10.56 6.79
N THR A 25 -12.50 10.18 7.25
CA THR A 25 -12.88 10.28 8.67
C THR A 25 -12.74 8.99 9.46
N THR A 26 -12.51 7.85 8.80
CA THR A 26 -12.43 6.54 9.46
C THR A 26 -11.06 6.25 10.06
N GLY A 27 -10.01 6.93 9.61
CA GLY A 27 -8.62 6.62 9.94
C GLY A 27 -8.05 5.44 9.18
N HIS A 28 -8.86 4.76 8.36
CA HIS A 28 -8.38 3.63 7.57
C HIS A 28 -7.60 4.06 6.34
N PHE A 29 -6.65 3.20 5.96
CA PHE A 29 -5.91 3.29 4.69
C PHE A 29 -6.52 2.28 3.72
N GLU A 30 -6.47 2.59 2.43
CA GLU A 30 -6.69 1.58 1.40
C GLU A 30 -5.49 0.65 1.39
N THR A 31 -5.75 -0.64 1.60
CA THR A 31 -4.72 -1.66 1.81
C THR A 31 -4.99 -2.90 0.98
N ILE A 32 -3.98 -3.73 0.88
CA ILE A 32 -4.15 -5.08 0.36
C ILE A 32 -3.70 -6.08 1.42
N GLU A 33 -4.40 -7.20 1.47
CA GLU A 33 -3.98 -8.38 2.22
C GLU A 33 -3.42 -9.39 1.23
N ILE A 34 -2.20 -9.85 1.49
CA ILE A 34 -1.53 -10.81 0.62
C ILE A 34 -1.45 -12.14 1.33
N ILE A 35 -2.08 -13.15 0.74
CA ILE A 35 -1.98 -14.53 1.21
C ILE A 35 -0.93 -15.22 0.36
N TYR A 36 0.11 -15.75 1.01
CA TYR A 36 1.25 -16.31 0.31
C TYR A 36 1.72 -17.64 0.90
N ASP A 37 2.39 -18.43 0.07
CA ASP A 37 2.99 -19.71 0.47
C ASP A 37 4.39 -19.43 1.05
N LYS A 38 4.58 -19.77 2.33
CA LYS A 38 5.84 -19.57 3.05
C LYS A 38 7.02 -20.34 2.43
N ASN A 39 6.73 -21.37 1.66
CA ASN A 39 7.75 -22.16 0.99
C ASN A 39 8.22 -21.54 -0.32
N LYS A 40 7.49 -20.57 -0.85
CA LYS A 40 7.77 -19.92 -2.15
C LYS A 40 8.25 -18.49 -2.02
N THR A 41 7.82 -17.79 -0.96
CA THR A 41 8.23 -16.40 -0.72
C THR A 41 8.19 -16.11 0.77
N ASN A 42 8.53 -14.89 1.15
CA ASN A 42 8.55 -14.46 2.55
C ASN A 42 8.17 -12.98 2.66
N TYR A 43 7.97 -12.52 3.89
CA TYR A 43 7.60 -11.14 4.18
C TYR A 43 8.63 -10.14 3.62
N LYS A 44 9.92 -10.44 3.76
CA LYS A 44 10.98 -9.55 3.26
C LYS A 44 10.90 -9.35 1.75
N ASN A 45 10.68 -10.41 0.99
CA ASN A 45 10.54 -10.31 -0.47
C ASN A 45 9.31 -9.49 -0.87
N LEU A 46 8.19 -9.69 -0.17
CA LEU A 46 6.97 -8.92 -0.41
C LEU A 46 7.18 -7.44 -0.04
N LEU A 47 7.88 -7.16 1.04
CA LEU A 47 8.21 -5.81 1.46
C LEU A 47 9.10 -5.10 0.45
N ASP A 48 10.12 -5.79 -0.07
CA ASP A 48 11.00 -5.23 -1.11
C ASP A 48 10.21 -4.89 -2.38
N PHE A 49 9.29 -5.75 -2.78
CA PHE A 49 8.39 -5.52 -3.91
C PHE A 49 7.47 -4.33 -3.66
N PHE A 50 6.91 -4.23 -2.45
CA PHE A 50 6.07 -3.10 -2.05
C PHE A 50 6.79 -1.77 -2.24
N TRP A 51 8.01 -1.64 -1.72
CA TRP A 51 8.77 -0.39 -1.83
C TRP A 51 8.94 0.05 -3.28
N LYS A 52 9.26 -0.87 -4.17
CA LYS A 52 9.49 -0.57 -5.59
C LYS A 52 8.23 -0.18 -6.36
N ASN A 53 7.06 -0.39 -5.78
CA ASN A 53 5.78 -0.13 -6.42
C ASN A 53 5.03 1.05 -5.83
N ILE A 54 5.66 1.79 -4.92
CA ILE A 54 5.06 2.98 -4.31
C ILE A 54 6.01 4.18 -4.42
N ASP A 55 5.46 5.36 -4.17
CA ASP A 55 6.23 6.58 -3.90
C ASP A 55 6.32 6.76 -2.39
N PRO A 56 7.44 6.38 -1.74
CA PRO A 56 7.57 6.47 -0.29
C PRO A 56 7.84 7.88 0.22
N PHE A 57 7.93 8.85 -0.69
CA PHE A 57 8.24 10.24 -0.35
C PHE A 57 7.02 11.17 -0.46
N ASP A 58 5.87 10.66 -0.89
CA ASP A 58 4.64 11.45 -1.00
C ASP A 58 3.81 11.34 0.29
N ALA A 59 3.79 12.41 1.06
CA ALA A 59 3.06 12.46 2.33
C ALA A 59 1.56 12.68 2.17
N LYS A 60 1.09 12.99 0.95
CA LYS A 60 -0.32 13.34 0.69
C LYS A 60 -1.14 12.21 0.09
N GLY A 61 -0.50 11.20 -0.42
CA GLY A 61 -1.15 10.06 -1.07
C GLY A 61 -0.22 9.35 -2.01
N GLN A 62 -0.78 8.84 -3.11
CA GLN A 62 -0.02 8.11 -4.14
C GLN A 62 -0.48 8.54 -5.52
N PHE A 63 0.44 9.05 -6.35
CA PHE A 63 0.17 9.47 -7.73
C PHE A 63 -1.01 10.45 -7.82
N CYS A 64 -2.10 10.12 -8.51
CA CYS A 64 -3.30 10.95 -8.58
C CYS A 64 -4.17 10.88 -7.32
N ASP A 65 -4.02 9.84 -6.53
CA ASP A 65 -4.87 9.60 -5.36
C ASP A 65 -4.32 10.35 -4.16
N LYS A 66 -4.97 11.44 -3.80
CA LYS A 66 -4.57 12.27 -2.66
C LYS A 66 -5.64 12.21 -1.58
N GLY A 67 -5.19 12.21 -0.33
CA GLY A 67 -6.06 12.13 0.84
C GLY A 67 -5.54 11.11 1.84
N TYR A 68 -6.13 11.11 3.04
CA TYR A 68 -5.65 10.29 4.15
C TYR A 68 -5.58 8.80 3.80
N SER A 69 -6.64 8.25 3.20
CA SER A 69 -6.73 6.82 2.90
C SER A 69 -5.75 6.35 1.82
N TYR A 70 -5.20 7.25 1.04
CA TYR A 70 -4.28 6.94 -0.05
C TYR A 70 -2.81 7.07 0.32
N ARG A 71 -2.52 7.43 1.56
CA ARG A 71 -1.13 7.49 2.04
C ARG A 71 -0.56 6.08 2.11
N SER A 72 0.74 5.97 1.87
CA SER A 72 1.40 4.67 1.96
C SER A 72 1.55 4.23 3.42
N VAL A 73 1.36 2.94 3.66
CA VAL A 73 1.46 2.34 4.98
C VAL A 73 1.94 0.89 4.84
N SER A 74 2.77 0.47 5.78
CA SER A 74 3.19 -0.91 5.92
C SER A 74 2.80 -1.41 7.30
N PHE A 75 2.08 -2.53 7.35
CA PHE A 75 1.62 -3.13 8.60
C PHE A 75 2.53 -4.27 9.03
N TYR A 76 2.70 -4.42 10.33
CA TYR A 76 3.42 -5.54 10.93
C TYR A 76 2.55 -6.27 11.94
N GLU A 77 2.72 -7.57 12.03
CA GLU A 77 2.00 -8.43 12.97
C GLU A 77 2.84 -8.80 14.19
N ASN A 78 4.17 -8.68 14.08
CA ASN A 78 5.11 -9.04 15.14
C ASN A 78 6.38 -8.19 15.06
N GLU A 79 7.22 -8.29 16.07
CA GLU A 79 8.45 -7.50 16.16
C GLU A 79 9.44 -7.81 15.04
N LYS A 80 9.49 -9.04 14.55
CA LYS A 80 10.37 -9.41 13.44
C LYS A 80 9.99 -8.65 12.17
N GLN A 81 8.70 -8.56 11.86
CA GLN A 81 8.21 -7.81 10.71
C GLN A 81 8.47 -6.31 10.88
N LYS A 82 8.21 -5.77 12.08
CA LYS A 82 8.50 -4.38 12.40
C LYS A 82 9.96 -4.05 12.16
N ASP A 83 10.86 -4.91 12.63
CA ASP A 83 12.31 -4.74 12.46
C ASP A 83 12.69 -4.73 10.98
N LEU A 84 12.13 -5.64 10.18
CA LEU A 84 12.36 -5.68 8.74
C LEU A 84 11.92 -4.38 8.05
N ILE A 85 10.76 -3.83 8.42
CA ILE A 85 10.27 -2.56 7.88
C ILE A 85 11.23 -1.44 8.25
N GLU A 86 11.58 -1.31 9.53
CA GLU A 86 12.44 -0.22 10.01
C GLU A 86 13.83 -0.26 9.36
N LYS A 87 14.41 -1.44 9.23
CA LYS A 87 15.70 -1.62 8.57
C LYS A 87 15.66 -1.26 7.09
N SER A 88 14.58 -1.63 6.40
CA SER A 88 14.42 -1.27 5.00
C SER A 88 14.25 0.24 4.81
N ILE A 89 13.53 0.90 5.71
CA ILE A 89 13.39 2.36 5.71
C ILE A 89 14.74 3.03 5.89
N GLN A 90 15.53 2.62 6.88
CA GLN A 90 16.86 3.17 7.14
C GLN A 90 17.76 3.03 5.91
N LYS A 91 17.74 1.86 5.28
CA LYS A 91 18.53 1.59 4.08
C LYS A 91 18.14 2.50 2.91
N LEU A 92 16.83 2.67 2.70
CA LEU A 92 16.33 3.51 1.61
C LEU A 92 16.56 4.99 1.86
N GLU A 93 16.38 5.46 3.10
CA GLU A 93 16.65 6.84 3.47
C GLU A 93 18.13 7.19 3.25
N LYS A 94 19.02 6.28 3.58
CA LYS A 94 20.44 6.44 3.35
C LYS A 94 20.77 6.46 1.85
N LYS A 95 20.17 5.56 1.08
CA LYS A 95 20.37 5.47 -0.37
C LYS A 95 19.93 6.74 -1.10
N PHE A 96 18.77 7.26 -0.77
CA PHE A 96 18.17 8.41 -1.45
C PHE A 96 18.49 9.75 -0.80
N ASN A 97 19.06 9.75 0.40
CA ASN A 97 19.28 10.95 1.21
C ASN A 97 17.99 11.77 1.36
N LYS A 98 16.89 11.07 1.59
CA LYS A 98 15.55 11.63 1.79
C LYS A 98 14.82 10.86 2.87
N LYS A 99 13.92 11.53 3.58
CA LYS A 99 13.09 10.90 4.60
C LYS A 99 11.90 10.20 3.96
N ILE A 100 11.68 8.94 4.35
CA ILE A 100 10.50 8.17 3.96
C ILE A 100 9.34 8.59 4.83
N VAL A 101 8.18 8.85 4.20
CA VAL A 101 6.96 9.30 4.88
C VAL A 101 5.90 8.20 5.00
N THR A 102 6.21 6.99 4.56
CA THR A 102 5.33 5.83 4.70
C THR A 102 5.08 5.53 6.16
N TYR A 103 3.82 5.31 6.53
CA TYR A 103 3.46 4.96 7.90
C TYR A 103 3.85 3.52 8.21
N VAL A 104 4.23 3.27 9.45
CA VAL A 104 4.52 1.93 9.99
C VAL A 104 3.56 1.70 11.14
N LYS A 105 2.63 0.77 10.99
CA LYS A 105 1.58 0.54 11.97
C LYS A 105 1.46 -0.94 12.32
N LYS A 106 1.11 -1.21 13.60
CA LYS A 106 0.77 -2.56 14.01
C LYS A 106 -0.56 -2.95 13.39
N PHE A 107 -0.62 -4.15 12.80
CA PHE A 107 -1.85 -4.70 12.26
C PHE A 107 -2.84 -5.01 13.39
N ASP A 108 -4.09 -4.62 13.20
CA ASP A 108 -5.18 -4.94 14.12
C ASP A 108 -6.30 -5.65 13.34
N LYS A 109 -7.02 -4.94 12.48
CA LYS A 109 -8.14 -5.49 11.73
C LYS A 109 -8.06 -5.11 10.26
N PHE A 110 -8.54 -6.00 9.41
CA PHE A 110 -8.67 -5.79 7.97
C PHE A 110 -10.13 -5.98 7.57
N TYR A 111 -10.67 -5.01 6.84
CA TYR A 111 -12.03 -5.06 6.31
C TYR A 111 -11.96 -5.18 4.81
N ARG A 112 -12.51 -6.27 4.27
CA ARG A 112 -12.54 -6.51 2.82
C ARG A 112 -13.35 -5.41 2.14
N ALA A 113 -12.80 -4.84 1.06
CA ALA A 113 -13.52 -3.86 0.26
C ALA A 113 -14.64 -4.53 -0.54
N GLU A 114 -15.59 -3.72 -1.00
CA GLU A 114 -16.71 -4.19 -1.80
C GLU A 114 -16.22 -4.92 -3.05
N ASP A 115 -17.00 -5.88 -3.56
CA ASP A 115 -16.60 -6.73 -4.69
C ASP A 115 -16.18 -5.94 -5.92
N LYS A 116 -16.81 -4.79 -6.19
CA LYS A 116 -16.44 -3.93 -7.32
C LYS A 116 -15.01 -3.40 -7.29
N HIS A 117 -14.36 -3.43 -6.11
CA HIS A 117 -12.97 -2.99 -5.93
C HIS A 117 -11.98 -4.15 -5.96
N GLN A 118 -12.46 -5.40 -5.93
CA GLN A 118 -11.59 -6.56 -5.99
C GLN A 118 -11.18 -6.82 -7.45
N ASN A 119 -9.89 -7.08 -7.64
CA ASN A 119 -9.36 -7.40 -8.97
C ASN A 119 -9.75 -6.39 -10.05
N TYR A 120 -9.82 -5.10 -9.69
CA TYR A 120 -10.26 -4.04 -10.59
C TYR A 120 -9.47 -4.03 -11.91
N TYR A 121 -8.16 -4.26 -11.84
CA TYR A 121 -7.29 -4.27 -13.02
C TYR A 121 -7.61 -5.41 -13.99
N GLU A 122 -8.22 -6.51 -13.53
CA GLU A 122 -8.65 -7.62 -14.39
C GLU A 122 -10.02 -7.36 -15.03
N GLU A 123 -10.97 -6.85 -14.22
CA GLU A 123 -12.35 -6.64 -14.64
C GLU A 123 -12.51 -5.39 -15.50
N LYS A 124 -11.74 -4.34 -15.21
CA LYS A 124 -11.81 -3.04 -15.86
C LYS A 124 -10.44 -2.65 -16.45
N PHE A 125 -9.83 -3.57 -17.17
CA PHE A 125 -8.45 -3.43 -17.65
C PHE A 125 -8.20 -2.12 -18.41
N LEU A 126 -9.05 -1.77 -19.37
CA LEU A 126 -8.86 -0.55 -20.15
C LEU A 126 -8.99 0.71 -19.30
N ASN A 127 -9.95 0.73 -18.38
CA ASN A 127 -10.11 1.87 -17.46
C ASN A 127 -8.92 1.99 -16.53
N TYR A 128 -8.43 0.86 -16.02
CA TYR A 128 -7.24 0.83 -15.16
C TYR A 128 -6.00 1.34 -15.89
N MET A 129 -5.77 0.89 -17.13
CA MET A 129 -4.61 1.31 -17.90
C MET A 129 -4.63 2.79 -18.24
N ARG A 130 -5.80 3.33 -18.60
CA ARG A 130 -5.95 4.77 -18.84
C ARG A 130 -5.68 5.60 -17.60
N TYR A 131 -6.21 5.16 -16.46
CA TYR A 131 -5.99 5.83 -15.18
C TYR A 131 -4.52 5.80 -14.79
N LYS A 132 -3.88 4.65 -14.88
CA LYS A 132 -2.48 4.46 -14.55
C LYS A 132 -1.57 5.36 -15.39
N GLU A 133 -1.82 5.44 -16.71
CA GLU A 133 -1.07 6.28 -17.61
C GLU A 133 -1.28 7.78 -17.32
N ALA A 134 -2.54 8.19 -17.15
CA ALA A 134 -2.89 9.58 -16.84
C ALA A 134 -2.28 10.05 -15.52
N CYS A 135 -2.14 9.17 -14.55
CA CYS A 135 -1.56 9.51 -13.25
C CYS A 135 -0.04 9.42 -13.20
N GLY A 136 0.60 8.98 -14.28
CA GLY A 136 2.06 8.94 -14.38
C GLY A 136 2.73 7.97 -13.42
N ARG A 137 2.04 6.87 -13.07
CA ARG A 137 2.56 5.90 -12.10
C ARG A 137 3.91 5.31 -12.51
N GLU A 138 4.00 4.80 -13.73
CA GLU A 138 5.24 4.19 -14.23
C GLU A 138 6.36 5.20 -14.35
N GLU A 139 6.07 6.39 -14.84
CA GLU A 139 7.04 7.48 -14.97
C GLU A 139 7.59 7.87 -13.61
N THR A 140 6.73 8.05 -12.60
CA THR A 140 7.14 8.40 -11.24
C THR A 140 8.00 7.29 -10.62
N LEU A 141 7.56 6.02 -10.76
CA LEU A 141 8.32 4.89 -10.23
C LEU A 141 9.68 4.74 -10.89
N ASN A 142 9.76 4.97 -12.19
CA ASN A 142 11.03 4.94 -12.91
C ASN A 142 11.98 6.03 -12.42
N LYS A 143 11.48 7.23 -12.15
CA LYS A 143 12.31 8.33 -11.62
C LYS A 143 12.85 8.03 -10.23
N ILE A 144 12.09 7.33 -9.41
CA ILE A 144 12.50 6.98 -8.04
C ILE A 144 13.46 5.80 -8.03
N TRP A 145 13.12 4.70 -8.73
CA TRP A 145 13.75 3.41 -8.54
C TRP A 145 14.79 3.04 -9.61
N ASN A 146 14.76 3.70 -10.75
CA ASN A 146 15.69 3.49 -11.85
C ASN A 146 16.47 4.81 -12.18
#